data_83bf2f9e102482d450d91db1ae9c5f7a
#
_entry.id   83bf2f9e102482d450d91db1ae9c5f7a
#
_cell.length_a   1.000
_cell.length_b   1.000
_cell.length_c   1.000
_cell.angle_alpha   90.00
_cell.angle_beta   90.00
_cell.angle_gamma   90.00
#
_symmetry.space_group_name_H-M   'P 1'
#
loop_
_entity.id
_entity.type
_entity.pdbx_description
1 polymer ?
#
loop_
_entity_poly.entity_id
_entity_poly.type
_entity_poly.pdbx_seq_one_letter_code
_entity_poly.pdbx_strand_id
1 'polypeptide(L)'
;MFVFTAKLNRRKAVLFLIVFALILAAIILAVSLRGTGKTSHAERTSAPVRIRTAEDAAAYLAGLGWEVEPEPLEVREIVIPRSFSGVYADYVDLQKKQGFPIEQYGGMDAVRYTFRVKNYPTGEKEIVADLVVSGQSIIAGDIQSTALDGFMTGLRPTASPGI
;
A
#
# COMPACT_ATOMS: atom_id res chain seq x y z
N MET A 1 19.52 13.44 -54.54
CA MET A 1 19.86 14.32 -53.40
C MET A 1 18.98 15.55 -53.52
N PHE A 2 17.82 15.56 -52.84
CA PHE A 2 16.87 16.65 -52.91
C PHE A 2 17.10 17.59 -51.73
N VAL A 3 17.61 18.80 -52.02
CA VAL A 3 17.78 19.86 -51.03
C VAL A 3 16.51 20.72 -51.00
N PHE A 4 15.68 20.54 -49.94
CA PHE A 4 14.54 21.40 -49.69
C PHE A 4 15.01 22.66 -48.94
N THR A 5 15.22 23.76 -49.68
CA THR A 5 15.42 25.08 -49.09
C THR A 5 14.06 25.76 -48.91
N ALA A 6 13.45 25.59 -47.74
CA ALA A 6 12.24 26.34 -47.35
C ALA A 6 12.67 27.76 -46.93
N LYS A 7 12.40 28.78 -47.76
CA LYS A 7 12.46 30.19 -47.37
C LYS A 7 11.38 30.48 -46.34
N LEU A 8 11.72 30.40 -45.08
CA LEU A 8 10.79 30.74 -43.98
C LEU A 8 10.62 32.27 -43.93
N ASN A 9 9.46 32.73 -44.32
CA ASN A 9 9.11 34.16 -44.24
C ASN A 9 9.09 34.57 -42.75
N ARG A 10 9.90 35.56 -42.34
CA ARG A 10 10.10 36.02 -40.97
C ARG A 10 8.73 36.22 -40.22
N ARG A 11 7.73 36.71 -40.91
CA ARG A 11 6.38 36.91 -40.35
C ARG A 11 5.69 35.58 -40.00
N LYS A 12 5.86 34.52 -40.79
CA LYS A 12 5.31 33.18 -40.51
C LYS A 12 6.08 32.50 -39.39
N ALA A 13 7.40 32.66 -39.28
CA ALA A 13 8.22 32.14 -38.21
C ALA A 13 7.83 32.74 -36.85
N VAL A 14 7.58 34.05 -36.79
CA VAL A 14 7.13 34.74 -35.59
C VAL A 14 5.73 34.26 -35.18
N LEU A 15 4.81 34.05 -36.14
CA LEU A 15 3.47 33.54 -35.89
C LEU A 15 3.50 32.12 -35.32
N PHE A 16 4.37 31.25 -35.85
CA PHE A 16 4.58 29.90 -35.32
C PHE A 16 5.13 29.92 -33.89
N LEU A 17 6.06 30.80 -33.54
CA LEU A 17 6.57 30.94 -32.18
C LEU A 17 5.52 31.43 -31.21
N ILE A 18 4.65 32.36 -31.61
CA ILE A 18 3.57 32.87 -30.78
C ILE A 18 2.53 31.76 -30.53
N VAL A 19 2.14 31.02 -31.57
CA VAL A 19 1.17 29.91 -31.44
C VAL A 19 1.77 28.81 -30.55
N PHE A 20 3.03 28.47 -30.71
CA PHE A 20 3.71 27.46 -29.88
C PHE A 20 3.80 27.91 -28.42
N ALA A 21 4.12 29.19 -28.15
CA ALA A 21 4.13 29.75 -26.81
C ALA A 21 2.74 29.74 -26.16
N LEU A 22 1.68 30.02 -26.91
CA LEU A 22 0.30 29.95 -26.41
C LEU A 22 -0.13 28.53 -26.09
N ILE A 23 0.25 27.55 -26.90
CA ILE A 23 0.00 26.12 -26.63
C ILE A 23 0.73 25.67 -25.36
N LEU A 24 2.01 26.04 -25.20
CA LEU A 24 2.79 25.76 -23.99
C LEU A 24 2.14 26.40 -22.75
N ALA A 25 1.72 27.66 -22.83
CA ALA A 25 1.05 28.35 -21.74
C ALA A 25 -0.29 27.68 -21.39
N ALA A 26 -1.06 27.24 -22.39
CA ALA A 26 -2.31 26.50 -22.17
C ALA A 26 -2.07 25.12 -21.49
N ILE A 27 -1.00 24.42 -21.87
CA ILE A 27 -0.62 23.14 -21.23
C ILE A 27 -0.19 23.37 -19.77
N ILE A 28 0.62 24.39 -19.50
CA ILE A 28 1.05 24.74 -18.14
C ILE A 28 -0.15 25.13 -17.28
N LEU A 29 -1.08 25.92 -17.82
CA LEU A 29 -2.30 26.32 -17.14
C LEU A 29 -3.20 25.10 -16.86
N ALA A 30 -3.36 24.19 -17.82
CA ALA A 30 -4.14 22.97 -17.66
C ALA A 30 -3.53 22.01 -16.60
N VAL A 31 -2.20 21.93 -16.51
CA VAL A 31 -1.50 21.14 -15.49
C VAL A 31 -1.63 21.82 -14.12
N SER A 32 -1.51 23.16 -14.04
CA SER A 32 -1.67 23.92 -12.79
C SER A 32 -3.12 23.86 -12.26
N LEU A 33 -4.11 23.87 -13.12
CA LEU A 33 -5.52 23.71 -12.73
C LEU A 33 -5.87 22.29 -12.30
N ARG A 34 -5.10 21.27 -12.73
CA ARG A 34 -5.23 19.90 -12.25
C ARG A 34 -4.53 19.66 -10.91
N GLY A 35 -3.61 20.55 -10.50
CA GLY A 35 -2.84 20.43 -9.25
C GLY A 35 -3.53 20.94 -7.98
N THR A 36 -4.70 21.57 -8.08
CA THR A 36 -5.50 21.98 -6.91
C THR A 36 -6.73 21.09 -6.75
N GLY A 37 -6.52 19.78 -6.76
CA GLY A 37 -7.51 18.82 -6.31
C GLY A 37 -7.62 18.90 -4.79
N LYS A 38 -8.68 19.57 -4.32
CA LYS A 38 -9.19 19.47 -2.96
C LYS A 38 -9.09 18.05 -2.47
N THR A 39 -8.49 17.85 -1.30
CA THR A 39 -8.72 16.67 -0.44
C THR A 39 -10.22 16.60 -0.14
N SER A 40 -11.00 16.07 -1.06
CA SER A 40 -12.29 15.50 -0.71
C SER A 40 -11.98 14.21 0.03
N HIS A 41 -12.31 14.16 1.32
CA HIS A 41 -12.71 12.92 1.98
C HIS A 41 -13.92 12.36 1.22
N ALA A 42 -13.67 11.83 0.02
CA ALA A 42 -14.56 10.86 -0.57
C ALA A 42 -14.32 9.59 0.23
N GLU A 43 -15.33 9.11 0.96
CA GLU A 43 -15.44 7.71 1.30
C GLU A 43 -15.08 6.94 0.04
N ARG A 44 -13.81 6.49 0.00
CA ARG A 44 -13.41 5.50 -0.97
C ARG A 44 -14.12 4.23 -0.53
N THR A 45 -15.22 3.92 -1.17
CA THR A 45 -15.62 2.53 -1.38
C THR A 45 -14.48 1.93 -2.19
N SER A 46 -13.38 1.65 -1.51
CA SER A 46 -12.23 1.01 -2.12
C SER A 46 -12.69 -0.40 -2.46
N ALA A 47 -12.60 -0.74 -3.74
CA ALA A 47 -12.72 -2.13 -4.17
C ALA A 47 -11.87 -3.00 -3.22
N PRO A 48 -12.33 -4.19 -2.83
CA PRO A 48 -11.61 -5.04 -1.90
C PRO A 48 -10.18 -5.25 -2.41
N VAL A 49 -9.20 -4.93 -1.58
CA VAL A 49 -7.79 -5.12 -1.90
C VAL A 49 -7.57 -6.61 -2.15
N ARG A 50 -7.02 -6.95 -3.30
CA ARG A 50 -6.75 -8.34 -3.69
C ARG A 50 -5.24 -8.58 -3.66
N ILE A 51 -4.82 -9.56 -2.89
CA ILE A 51 -3.42 -9.98 -2.76
C ILE A 51 -3.23 -11.26 -3.56
N ARG A 52 -2.38 -11.23 -4.56
CA ARG A 52 -2.04 -12.37 -5.42
C ARG A 52 -0.59 -12.78 -5.30
N THR A 53 0.26 -11.81 -4.98
CA THR A 53 1.72 -11.97 -4.92
C THR A 53 2.27 -11.34 -3.64
N ALA A 54 3.54 -11.61 -3.35
CA ALA A 54 4.25 -10.96 -2.24
C ALA A 54 4.37 -9.43 -2.45
N GLU A 55 4.51 -8.99 -3.71
CA GLU A 55 4.56 -7.56 -4.06
C GLU A 55 3.23 -6.86 -3.73
N ASP A 56 2.08 -7.51 -4.01
CA ASP A 56 0.77 -6.98 -3.62
C ASP A 56 0.66 -6.83 -2.10
N ALA A 57 1.18 -7.83 -1.34
CA ALA A 57 1.20 -7.81 0.11
C ALA A 57 2.09 -6.69 0.65
N ALA A 58 3.31 -6.51 0.10
CA ALA A 58 4.20 -5.42 0.46
C ALA A 58 3.59 -4.04 0.12
N ALA A 59 2.95 -3.91 -1.04
CA ALA A 59 2.25 -2.68 -1.45
C ALA A 59 1.08 -2.34 -0.52
N TYR A 60 0.33 -3.34 -0.05
CA TYR A 60 -0.71 -3.13 0.95
C TYR A 60 -0.14 -2.60 2.27
N LEU A 61 0.93 -3.21 2.78
CA LEU A 61 1.61 -2.75 4.01
C LEU A 61 2.16 -1.33 3.85
N ALA A 62 2.74 -1.01 2.68
CA ALA A 62 3.20 0.34 2.36
C ALA A 62 2.04 1.35 2.34
N GLY A 63 0.86 0.95 1.85
CA GLY A 63 -0.36 1.76 1.88
C GLY A 63 -0.86 2.07 3.31
N LEU A 64 -0.46 1.27 4.30
CA LEU A 64 -0.72 1.52 5.72
C LEU A 64 0.38 2.37 6.39
N GLY A 65 1.45 2.71 5.66
CA GLY A 65 2.58 3.51 6.15
C GLY A 65 3.79 2.69 6.64
N TRP A 66 3.78 1.37 6.45
CA TRP A 66 4.90 0.53 6.83
C TRP A 66 5.95 0.46 5.71
N GLU A 67 7.20 0.72 6.06
CA GLU A 67 8.33 0.44 5.17
C GLU A 67 8.81 -0.99 5.44
N VAL A 68 8.57 -1.88 4.48
CA VAL A 68 8.99 -3.28 4.57
C VAL A 68 10.10 -3.59 3.57
N GLU A 69 10.82 -4.69 3.79
CA GLU A 69 11.72 -5.22 2.77
C GLU A 69 10.90 -5.74 1.58
N PRO A 70 11.36 -5.51 0.32
CA PRO A 70 10.61 -5.94 -0.86
C PRO A 70 10.39 -7.46 -0.92
N GLU A 71 11.39 -8.23 -0.47
CA GLU A 71 11.30 -9.69 -0.39
C GLU A 71 10.79 -10.09 0.99
N PRO A 72 9.77 -10.96 1.07
CA PRO A 72 9.30 -11.48 2.34
C PRO A 72 10.37 -12.36 3.00
N LEU A 73 10.47 -12.32 4.32
CA LEU A 73 11.31 -13.24 5.10
C LEU A 73 10.79 -14.67 5.00
N GLU A 74 9.47 -14.81 4.93
CA GLU A 74 8.80 -16.10 4.82
C GLU A 74 7.50 -15.97 4.03
N VAL A 75 7.21 -16.98 3.21
CA VAL A 75 5.89 -17.22 2.62
C VAL A 75 5.50 -18.64 3.01
N ARG A 76 4.45 -18.80 3.78
CA ARG A 76 4.04 -20.09 4.32
C ARG A 76 2.58 -20.38 4.04
N GLU A 77 2.29 -21.55 3.47
CA GLU A 77 0.95 -22.10 3.42
C GLU A 77 0.54 -22.59 4.82
N ILE A 78 -0.64 -22.20 5.25
CA ILE A 78 -1.20 -22.54 6.56
C ILE A 78 -2.67 -22.95 6.41
N VAL A 79 -3.17 -23.69 7.38
CA VAL A 79 -4.61 -23.96 7.52
C VAL A 79 -5.12 -23.19 8.72
N ILE A 80 -6.18 -22.44 8.55
CA ILE A 80 -6.80 -21.66 9.63
C ILE A 80 -7.46 -22.64 10.62
N PRO A 81 -7.19 -22.56 11.94
CA PRO A 81 -7.85 -23.41 12.93
C PRO A 81 -9.36 -23.31 12.84
N ARG A 82 -10.06 -24.43 13.08
CA ARG A 82 -11.54 -24.47 13.11
C ARG A 82 -12.12 -23.92 14.41
N SER A 83 -11.34 -23.93 15.48
CA SER A 83 -11.73 -23.41 16.80
C SER A 83 -10.64 -22.48 17.33
N PHE A 84 -11.07 -21.41 17.95
CA PHE A 84 -10.20 -20.36 18.47
C PHE A 84 -10.35 -20.29 19.99
N SER A 85 -9.48 -20.97 20.73
CA SER A 85 -9.47 -20.99 22.19
C SER A 85 -8.07 -20.71 22.74
N GLY A 86 -7.98 -20.29 24.00
CA GLY A 86 -6.69 -19.96 24.61
C GLY A 86 -6.03 -18.77 23.90
N VAL A 87 -4.74 -18.88 23.61
CA VAL A 87 -3.96 -17.81 22.95
C VAL A 87 -4.49 -17.40 21.58
N TYR A 88 -5.23 -18.28 20.90
CA TYR A 88 -5.86 -17.94 19.63
C TYR A 88 -7.08 -17.02 19.80
N ALA A 89 -7.73 -17.00 20.96
CA ALA A 89 -8.85 -16.10 21.21
C ALA A 89 -8.39 -14.63 21.20
N ASP A 90 -7.28 -14.34 21.86
CA ASP A 90 -6.70 -12.99 21.89
C ASP A 90 -6.28 -12.51 20.48
N TYR A 91 -5.71 -13.43 19.69
CA TYR A 91 -5.38 -13.14 18.29
C TYR A 91 -6.63 -12.81 17.46
N VAL A 92 -7.69 -13.61 17.59
CA VAL A 92 -8.96 -13.37 16.90
C VAL A 92 -9.56 -12.03 17.31
N ASP A 93 -9.52 -11.68 18.60
CA ASP A 93 -10.00 -10.39 19.08
C ASP A 93 -9.21 -9.21 18.52
N LEU A 94 -7.89 -9.37 18.38
CA LEU A 94 -7.05 -8.40 17.69
C LEU A 94 -7.49 -8.23 16.23
N GLN A 95 -7.74 -9.34 15.52
CA GLN A 95 -8.16 -9.30 14.13
C GLN A 95 -9.55 -8.67 13.95
N LYS A 96 -10.49 -9.00 14.83
CA LYS A 96 -11.84 -8.39 14.85
C LYS A 96 -11.79 -6.87 15.03
N LYS A 97 -10.95 -6.37 15.94
CA LYS A 97 -10.77 -4.93 16.17
C LYS A 97 -10.25 -4.21 14.93
N GLN A 98 -9.55 -4.91 14.05
CA GLN A 98 -9.06 -4.40 12.76
C GLN A 98 -10.08 -4.55 11.62
N GLY A 99 -11.17 -5.29 11.84
CA GLY A 99 -12.18 -5.61 10.84
C GLY A 99 -11.80 -6.80 9.95
N PHE A 100 -10.85 -7.64 10.36
CA PHE A 100 -10.48 -8.85 9.63
C PHE A 100 -11.35 -10.05 10.05
N PRO A 101 -11.92 -10.79 9.08
CA PRO A 101 -12.93 -11.82 9.34
C PRO A 101 -12.33 -13.23 9.54
N ILE A 102 -11.19 -13.38 10.21
CA ILE A 102 -10.44 -14.65 10.30
C ILE A 102 -11.30 -15.85 10.73
N GLU A 103 -12.27 -15.64 11.62
CA GLU A 103 -13.15 -16.70 12.12
C GLU A 103 -14.00 -17.36 11.02
N GLN A 104 -14.35 -16.61 9.98
CA GLN A 104 -15.16 -17.11 8.86
C GLN A 104 -14.36 -18.09 7.97
N TYR A 105 -13.04 -18.16 8.16
CA TYR A 105 -12.12 -18.97 7.36
C TYR A 105 -11.63 -20.22 8.09
N GLY A 106 -12.24 -20.59 9.22
CA GLY A 106 -11.88 -21.78 9.99
C GLY A 106 -11.85 -23.07 9.14
N GLY A 107 -10.70 -23.73 9.08
CA GLY A 107 -10.45 -24.93 8.29
C GLY A 107 -10.11 -24.67 6.82
N MET A 108 -10.02 -23.43 6.38
CA MET A 108 -9.62 -23.07 5.02
C MET A 108 -8.10 -22.88 4.91
N ASP A 109 -7.59 -23.08 3.69
CA ASP A 109 -6.19 -22.80 3.35
C ASP A 109 -5.97 -21.29 3.22
N ALA A 110 -4.80 -20.86 3.68
CA ALA A 110 -4.34 -19.49 3.57
C ALA A 110 -2.83 -19.44 3.35
N VAL A 111 -2.33 -18.30 2.89
CA VAL A 111 -0.91 -18.01 2.78
C VAL A 111 -0.58 -16.90 3.77
N ARG A 112 0.45 -17.11 4.59
CA ARG A 112 1.03 -16.09 5.44
C ARG A 112 2.28 -15.54 4.77
N TYR A 113 2.31 -14.21 4.62
CA TYR A 113 3.47 -13.44 4.19
C TYR A 113 4.06 -12.74 5.41
N THR A 114 5.35 -12.93 5.68
CA THR A 114 6.07 -12.29 6.77
C THR A 114 7.13 -11.36 6.19
N PHE A 115 7.06 -10.07 6.52
CA PHE A 115 8.00 -9.05 6.05
C PHE A 115 8.74 -8.40 7.21
N ARG A 116 10.02 -8.04 7.01
CA ARG A 116 10.75 -7.20 7.96
C ARG A 116 10.28 -5.75 7.86
N VAL A 117 9.94 -5.15 8.98
CA VAL A 117 9.57 -3.74 9.10
C VAL A 117 10.80 -2.90 9.41
N LYS A 118 10.97 -1.77 8.71
CA LYS A 118 12.14 -0.87 8.84
C LYS A 118 11.86 0.39 9.64
N ASN A 119 10.61 0.85 9.67
CA ASN A 119 10.21 2.13 10.22
C ASN A 119 9.35 2.02 11.47
N TYR A 120 9.57 0.98 12.28
CA TYR A 120 8.84 0.89 13.55
C TYR A 120 9.24 2.02 14.49
N PRO A 121 8.28 2.73 15.13
CA PRO A 121 8.55 3.99 15.84
C PRO A 121 9.58 3.91 16.97
N THR A 122 9.71 2.77 17.65
CA THR A 122 10.67 2.58 18.74
C THR A 122 12.10 2.34 18.25
N GLY A 123 12.31 2.16 16.94
CA GLY A 123 13.62 1.84 16.38
C GLY A 123 14.08 0.40 16.62
N GLU A 124 13.23 -0.47 17.16
CA GLU A 124 13.51 -1.90 17.28
C GLU A 124 13.72 -2.53 15.90
N LYS A 125 14.72 -3.42 15.80
CA LYS A 125 15.14 -4.02 14.51
C LYS A 125 14.50 -5.36 14.21
N GLU A 126 13.94 -6.01 15.21
CA GLU A 126 13.36 -7.37 15.08
C GLU A 126 11.84 -7.33 14.97
N ILE A 127 11.33 -6.37 14.19
CA ILE A 127 9.91 -6.21 13.94
C ILE A 127 9.54 -6.80 12.58
N VAL A 128 8.47 -7.58 12.59
CA VAL A 128 7.91 -8.15 11.37
C VAL A 128 6.43 -7.79 11.25
N ALA A 129 5.96 -7.75 10.00
CA ALA A 129 4.56 -7.64 9.63
C ALA A 129 4.12 -8.98 9.04
N ASP A 130 3.10 -9.57 9.62
CA ASP A 130 2.42 -10.72 9.06
C ASP A 130 1.15 -10.30 8.34
N LEU A 131 0.92 -10.88 7.16
CA LEU A 131 -0.30 -10.73 6.40
C LEU A 131 -0.82 -12.11 6.00
N VAL A 132 -2.04 -12.45 6.43
CA VAL A 132 -2.67 -13.73 6.14
C VAL A 132 -3.74 -13.54 5.06
N VAL A 133 -3.62 -14.31 3.98
CA VAL A 133 -4.44 -14.18 2.78
C VAL A 133 -5.08 -15.53 2.46
N SER A 134 -6.40 -15.55 2.28
CA SER A 134 -7.13 -16.72 1.78
C SER A 134 -7.85 -16.34 0.49
N GLY A 135 -7.62 -17.05 -0.58
CA GLY A 135 -8.26 -16.84 -1.89
C GLY A 135 -7.98 -15.49 -2.54
N GLN A 136 -7.14 -14.63 -2.13
CA GLN A 136 -6.82 -13.24 -2.50
C GLN A 136 -7.35 -12.19 -1.51
N SER A 137 -8.12 -12.59 -0.49
CA SER A 137 -8.65 -11.68 0.53
C SER A 137 -7.73 -11.69 1.75
N ILE A 138 -7.45 -10.51 2.28
CA ILE A 138 -6.77 -10.38 3.56
C ILE A 138 -7.75 -10.78 4.65
N ILE A 139 -7.39 -11.77 5.46
CA ILE A 139 -8.24 -12.30 6.53
C ILE A 139 -7.68 -12.05 7.92
N ALA A 140 -6.39 -11.73 8.02
CA ALA A 140 -5.71 -11.34 9.25
C ALA A 140 -4.40 -10.61 8.94
N GLY A 141 -3.86 -9.92 9.93
CA GLY A 141 -2.52 -9.35 9.87
C GLY A 141 -2.15 -8.63 11.17
N ASP A 142 -0.86 -8.55 11.42
CA ASP A 142 -0.31 -7.96 12.64
C ASP A 142 1.12 -7.46 12.44
N ILE A 143 1.55 -6.66 13.40
CA ILE A 143 2.95 -6.26 13.58
C ILE A 143 3.41 -6.90 14.89
N GLN A 144 4.53 -7.58 14.86
CA GLN A 144 5.06 -8.24 16.05
C GLN A 144 6.58 -8.08 16.17
N SER A 145 7.06 -8.09 17.41
CA SER A 145 8.46 -8.25 17.73
C SER A 145 8.81 -9.74 17.79
N THR A 146 9.93 -10.13 17.15
CA THR A 146 10.43 -11.52 17.23
C THR A 146 11.32 -11.75 18.44
N ALA A 147 11.51 -10.74 19.31
CA ALA A 147 12.23 -10.86 20.57
C ALA A 147 11.48 -11.78 21.57
N LEU A 148 12.21 -12.33 22.56
CA LEU A 148 11.67 -13.29 23.51
C LEU A 148 10.50 -12.74 24.33
N ASP A 149 10.56 -11.45 24.72
CA ASP A 149 9.51 -10.71 25.41
C ASP A 149 8.77 -9.75 24.45
N GLY A 150 8.61 -10.20 23.20
CA GLY A 150 8.03 -9.40 22.14
C GLY A 150 6.55 -9.09 22.34
N PHE A 151 6.05 -8.18 21.53
CA PHE A 151 4.64 -7.78 21.50
C PHE A 151 4.01 -8.17 20.16
N MET A 152 2.68 -8.14 20.12
CA MET A 152 1.88 -8.21 18.90
C MET A 152 0.83 -7.10 18.92
N THR A 153 0.66 -6.41 17.79
CA THR A 153 -0.31 -5.34 17.63
C THR A 153 -0.94 -5.39 16.23
N GLY A 154 -1.98 -4.59 16.02
CA GLY A 154 -2.63 -4.53 14.70
C GLY A 154 -1.77 -3.86 13.64
N LEU A 155 -2.09 -4.14 12.37
CA LEU A 155 -1.41 -3.55 11.20
C LEU A 155 -1.54 -2.03 11.12
N ARG A 156 -2.63 -1.44 11.63
CA ARG A 156 -2.77 0.01 11.62
C ARG A 156 -1.95 0.58 12.78
N PRO A 157 -1.05 1.55 12.50
CA PRO A 157 -0.37 2.24 13.57
C PRO A 157 -1.44 2.82 14.50
N THR A 158 -1.48 2.38 15.74
CA THR A 158 -2.21 3.12 16.75
C THR A 158 -1.52 4.47 16.83
N ALA A 159 -2.25 5.57 16.60
CA ALA A 159 -1.73 6.90 16.88
C ALA A 159 -1.06 6.82 18.24
N SER A 160 0.23 7.14 18.33
CA SER A 160 0.94 7.16 19.62
C SER A 160 0.07 7.89 20.60
N PRO A 161 -0.23 7.33 21.79
CA PRO A 161 -0.85 8.13 22.85
C PRO A 161 0.09 9.33 23.03
N GLY A 162 -0.42 10.52 22.69
CA GLY A 162 0.35 11.75 22.79
C GLY A 162 0.97 11.85 24.18
N ILE A 163 2.27 12.11 24.17
CA ILE A 163 3.04 12.51 25.35
C ILE A 163 2.53 13.87 25.80
#